data_4685ca03e31389d41292dc451f7ba877
#
_entry.id   4685ca03e31389d41292dc451f7ba877
#
_cell.length_a   1.000
_cell.length_b   1.000
_cell.length_c   1.000
_cell.angle_alpha   90.00
_cell.angle_beta   90.00
_cell.angle_gamma   90.00
#
_symmetry.space_group_name_H-M   'P 1'
#
loop_
_entity.id
_entity.type
_entity.pdbx_description
1 polymer ?
#
loop_
_entity_poly.entity_id
_entity_poly.type
_entity_poly.pdbx_seq_one_letter_code
_entity_poly.pdbx_strand_id
1 'polypeptide(L)'
;MDFIQPNKRMINWGAILSGICLIAICFSIALCSLNDSSQTEGQITAMRYQENAVAANELLTQAFERDSNGAIIFPEDYAGAYIDGENLVLLLTNTDSKTVEKYRTWTDEYAPFLVFKKAEYSYNQLRAQLQPIVQHLTLSGYTVTSYSVSETVNAVLIGLSECTDAESIKLEDNLCKIFGVRVVISEQAHTIELTEECTSTEFH
;
A
#
# COMPACT_ATOMS: atom_id res chain seq x y z
N MET A 1 -10.14 -47.04 -71.53
CA MET A 1 -9.45 -45.72 -71.19
C MET A 1 -9.62 -45.47 -69.71
N ASP A 2 -8.68 -46.01 -68.96
CA ASP A 2 -8.71 -45.90 -67.50
C ASP A 2 -7.88 -44.68 -67.05
N PHE A 3 -8.55 -43.70 -66.45
CA PHE A 3 -7.88 -42.52 -65.87
C PHE A 3 -7.35 -42.87 -64.47
N ILE A 4 -6.03 -42.98 -64.34
CA ILE A 4 -5.35 -43.11 -63.06
C ILE A 4 -5.34 -41.74 -62.33
N GLN A 5 -6.04 -41.65 -61.21
CA GLN A 5 -6.01 -40.50 -60.33
C GLN A 5 -4.73 -40.51 -59.46
N PRO A 6 -4.00 -39.38 -59.30
CA PRO A 6 -2.84 -39.33 -58.43
C PRO A 6 -3.26 -39.19 -56.95
N ASN A 7 -2.74 -40.09 -56.15
CA ASN A 7 -2.92 -40.17 -54.70
C ASN A 7 -2.25 -38.98 -54.02
N LYS A 8 -3.04 -37.95 -53.65
CA LYS A 8 -2.56 -36.81 -52.83
C LYS A 8 -2.38 -37.28 -51.39
N ARG A 9 -1.15 -37.60 -50.99
CA ARG A 9 -0.80 -37.72 -49.58
C ARG A 9 -0.94 -36.33 -48.94
N MET A 10 -2.01 -36.14 -48.19
CA MET A 10 -2.15 -34.95 -47.32
C MET A 10 -1.13 -35.06 -46.20
N ILE A 11 -0.09 -34.23 -46.26
CA ILE A 11 0.85 -34.05 -45.16
C ILE A 11 0.10 -33.31 -44.06
N ASN A 12 -0.01 -33.98 -42.92
CA ASN A 12 -0.73 -33.42 -41.76
C ASN A 12 0.12 -32.32 -41.08
N TRP A 13 -0.01 -31.09 -41.57
CA TRP A 13 0.71 -29.90 -41.09
C TRP A 13 0.40 -29.55 -39.64
N GLY A 14 -0.71 -30.04 -39.08
CA GLY A 14 -1.11 -29.82 -37.69
C GLY A 14 -0.17 -30.45 -36.67
N ALA A 15 0.44 -31.59 -37.00
CA ALA A 15 1.38 -32.27 -36.09
C ALA A 15 2.76 -31.60 -36.03
N ILE A 16 3.18 -30.94 -37.12
CA ILE A 16 4.47 -30.24 -37.18
C ILE A 16 4.40 -28.88 -36.41
N LEU A 17 3.29 -28.16 -36.53
CA LEU A 17 3.08 -26.90 -35.81
C LEU A 17 2.97 -27.09 -34.30
N SER A 18 2.37 -28.19 -33.83
CA SER A 18 2.23 -28.45 -32.39
C SER A 18 3.59 -28.77 -31.72
N GLY A 19 4.49 -29.44 -32.45
CA GLY A 19 5.84 -29.76 -31.94
C GLY A 19 6.74 -28.53 -31.80
N ILE A 20 6.67 -27.58 -32.73
CA ILE A 20 7.46 -26.36 -32.70
C ILE A 20 6.96 -25.40 -31.59
N CYS A 21 5.64 -25.30 -31.34
CA CYS A 21 5.09 -24.53 -30.24
C CYS A 21 5.51 -25.04 -28.86
N LEU A 22 5.55 -26.37 -28.66
CA LEU A 22 5.97 -26.97 -27.40
C LEU A 22 7.46 -26.68 -27.08
N ILE A 23 8.33 -26.76 -28.10
CA ILE A 23 9.76 -26.43 -27.91
C ILE A 23 9.96 -24.95 -27.61
N ALA A 24 9.21 -24.05 -28.24
CA ALA A 24 9.29 -22.60 -27.96
C ALA A 24 8.79 -22.26 -26.54
N ILE A 25 7.74 -22.90 -26.06
CA ILE A 25 7.21 -22.73 -24.70
C ILE A 25 8.21 -23.24 -23.65
N CYS A 26 8.81 -24.43 -23.89
CA CYS A 26 9.82 -24.95 -22.96
C CYS A 26 11.09 -24.10 -22.92
N PHE A 27 11.50 -23.50 -24.04
CA PHE A 27 12.66 -22.60 -24.07
C PHE A 27 12.37 -21.25 -23.41
N SER A 28 11.14 -20.74 -23.51
CA SER A 28 10.71 -19.53 -22.83
C SER A 28 10.65 -19.72 -21.31
N ILE A 29 10.17 -20.88 -20.84
CA ILE A 29 10.13 -21.22 -19.41
C ILE A 29 11.57 -21.41 -18.87
N ALA A 30 12.46 -22.03 -19.63
CA ALA A 30 13.86 -22.18 -19.22
C ALA A 30 14.62 -20.85 -19.16
N LEU A 31 14.34 -19.90 -20.06
CA LEU A 31 14.91 -18.54 -20.04
C LEU A 31 14.32 -17.68 -18.90
N CYS A 32 13.04 -17.83 -18.58
CA CYS A 32 12.46 -17.17 -17.40
C CYS A 32 13.07 -17.70 -16.09
N SER A 33 13.31 -19.01 -15.98
CA SER A 33 13.89 -19.60 -14.77
C SER A 33 15.38 -19.26 -14.56
N LEU A 34 16.13 -18.89 -15.61
CA LEU A 34 17.52 -18.47 -15.48
C LEU A 34 17.68 -16.97 -15.12
N ASN A 35 16.63 -16.17 -15.37
CA ASN A 35 16.65 -14.73 -15.04
C ASN A 35 16.08 -14.44 -13.64
N ASP A 36 15.42 -15.43 -13.02
CA ASP A 36 14.70 -15.27 -11.75
C ASP A 36 15.60 -15.47 -10.50
N SER A 37 16.74 -16.14 -10.67
CA SER A 37 17.60 -16.47 -9.51
C SER A 37 18.31 -15.25 -8.89
N SER A 38 18.67 -14.25 -9.69
CA SER A 38 19.31 -13.03 -9.16
C SER A 38 18.32 -12.00 -8.59
N GLN A 39 17.06 -12.00 -9.09
CA GLN A 39 16.00 -11.18 -8.50
C GLN A 39 15.49 -11.79 -7.19
N THR A 40 15.42 -13.11 -7.10
CA THR A 40 14.93 -13.82 -5.93
C THR A 40 15.84 -13.63 -4.70
N GLU A 41 17.16 -13.63 -4.86
CA GLU A 41 18.08 -13.38 -3.74
C GLU A 41 18.00 -11.95 -3.21
N GLY A 42 17.87 -10.96 -4.09
CA GLY A 42 17.66 -9.55 -3.70
C GLY A 42 16.34 -9.32 -2.98
N GLN A 43 15.26 -9.95 -3.43
CA GLN A 43 13.94 -9.87 -2.80
C GLN A 43 13.90 -10.63 -1.47
N ILE A 44 14.48 -11.81 -1.37
CA ILE A 44 14.58 -12.58 -0.13
C ILE A 44 15.41 -11.81 0.91
N THR A 45 16.50 -11.19 0.48
CA THR A 45 17.34 -10.36 1.36
C THR A 45 16.57 -9.12 1.83
N ALA A 46 15.87 -8.41 0.93
CA ALA A 46 15.04 -7.27 1.29
C ALA A 46 13.89 -7.64 2.24
N MET A 47 13.23 -8.79 2.02
CA MET A 47 12.20 -9.31 2.94
C MET A 47 12.77 -9.61 4.34
N ARG A 48 13.95 -10.23 4.44
CA ARG A 48 14.58 -10.51 5.73
C ARG A 48 14.93 -9.25 6.52
N TYR A 49 15.33 -8.18 5.84
CA TYR A 49 15.62 -6.89 6.49
C TYR A 49 14.40 -6.22 7.09
N GLN A 50 13.17 -6.60 6.67
CA GLN A 50 11.94 -6.01 7.17
C GLN A 50 11.23 -6.85 8.25
N GLU A 51 11.66 -8.10 8.47
CA GLU A 51 11.00 -9.02 9.40
C GLU A 51 10.84 -8.43 10.81
N ASN A 52 11.89 -7.77 11.32
CA ASN A 52 11.85 -7.14 12.64
C ASN A 52 10.91 -5.94 12.71
N ALA A 53 10.89 -5.10 11.66
CA ALA A 53 9.99 -3.97 11.58
C ALA A 53 8.52 -4.41 11.48
N VAL A 54 8.25 -5.47 10.71
CA VAL A 54 6.91 -6.08 10.60
C VAL A 54 6.47 -6.64 11.94
N ALA A 55 7.33 -7.42 12.62
CA ALA A 55 7.02 -7.98 13.93
C ALA A 55 6.78 -6.88 14.99
N ALA A 56 7.61 -5.82 14.99
CA ALA A 56 7.39 -4.65 15.83
C ALA A 56 6.02 -3.99 15.58
N ASN A 57 5.61 -3.85 14.31
CA ASN A 57 4.33 -3.28 13.94
C ASN A 57 3.14 -4.17 14.36
N GLU A 58 3.28 -5.49 14.28
CA GLU A 58 2.27 -6.43 14.75
C GLU A 58 2.05 -6.31 16.26
N LEU A 59 3.12 -6.32 17.06
CA LEU A 59 3.04 -6.16 18.52
C LEU A 59 2.45 -4.80 18.89
N LEU A 60 2.89 -3.74 18.21
CA LEU A 60 2.33 -2.40 18.39
C LEU A 60 0.82 -2.37 18.17
N THR A 61 0.37 -2.94 17.04
CA THR A 61 -1.05 -2.98 16.67
C THR A 61 -1.88 -3.84 17.65
N GLN A 62 -1.29 -4.90 18.19
CA GLN A 62 -1.92 -5.73 19.21
C GLN A 62 -2.05 -5.01 20.56
N ALA A 63 -1.12 -4.12 20.89
CA ALA A 63 -1.13 -3.34 22.13
C ALA A 63 -2.17 -2.20 22.13
N PHE A 64 -2.68 -1.81 20.96
CA PHE A 64 -3.72 -0.79 20.88
C PHE A 64 -5.05 -1.30 21.43
N GLU A 65 -5.75 -0.41 22.12
CA GLU A 65 -7.11 -0.67 22.60
C GLU A 65 -8.06 -0.93 21.41
N ARG A 66 -9.13 -1.65 21.70
CA ARG A 66 -10.18 -1.92 20.71
C ARG A 66 -11.54 -1.52 21.26
N ASP A 67 -12.39 -1.02 20.39
CA ASP A 67 -13.78 -0.73 20.73
C ASP A 67 -14.63 -1.99 20.84
N SER A 68 -15.92 -1.83 21.14
CA SER A 68 -16.88 -2.93 21.26
C SER A 68 -17.09 -3.76 19.98
N ASN A 69 -16.71 -3.22 18.82
CA ASN A 69 -16.80 -3.86 17.51
C ASN A 69 -15.46 -4.46 17.07
N GLY A 70 -14.41 -4.36 17.91
CA GLY A 70 -13.06 -4.83 17.63
C GLY A 70 -12.21 -3.86 16.80
N ALA A 71 -12.70 -2.67 16.46
CA ALA A 71 -11.93 -1.67 15.74
C ALA A 71 -10.86 -1.05 16.64
N ILE A 72 -9.69 -0.76 16.04
CA ILE A 72 -8.56 -0.19 16.77
C ILE A 72 -8.88 1.24 17.21
N ILE A 73 -8.62 1.51 18.49
CA ILE A 73 -8.60 2.86 19.07
C ILE A 73 -7.15 3.31 19.11
N PHE A 74 -6.79 4.21 18.19
CA PHE A 74 -5.43 4.74 18.14
C PHE A 74 -5.17 5.68 19.32
N PRO A 75 -3.98 5.58 19.98
CA PRO A 75 -3.58 6.53 21.03
C PRO A 75 -3.55 7.98 20.51
N GLU A 76 -3.86 8.94 21.38
CA GLU A 76 -3.91 10.36 21.01
C GLU A 76 -2.58 10.93 20.51
N ASP A 77 -1.46 10.35 20.98
CA ASP A 77 -0.11 10.71 20.58
C ASP A 77 0.39 9.95 19.34
N TYR A 78 -0.33 8.93 18.86
CA TYR A 78 0.02 8.18 17.66
C TYR A 78 -0.34 8.96 16.39
N ALA A 79 0.63 9.10 15.49
CA ALA A 79 0.46 9.82 14.23
C ALA A 79 0.66 8.94 12.98
N GLY A 80 1.00 7.66 13.17
CA GLY A 80 1.22 6.69 12.12
C GLY A 80 2.52 5.92 12.28
N ALA A 81 2.71 4.93 11.42
CA ALA A 81 3.94 4.15 11.35
C ALA A 81 4.22 3.72 9.90
N TYR A 82 5.49 3.60 9.55
CA TYR A 82 5.91 3.05 8.26
C TYR A 82 7.26 2.34 8.38
N ILE A 83 7.52 1.42 7.47
CA ILE A 83 8.77 0.66 7.43
C ILE A 83 9.79 1.42 6.59
N ASP A 84 11.00 1.62 7.14
CA ASP A 84 12.15 2.23 6.47
C ASP A 84 13.37 1.31 6.68
N GLY A 85 13.67 0.51 5.66
CA GLY A 85 14.69 -0.54 5.75
C GLY A 85 14.34 -1.59 6.82
N GLU A 86 15.21 -1.70 7.82
CA GLU A 86 15.04 -2.63 8.97
C GLU A 86 14.17 -2.06 10.09
N ASN A 87 13.84 -0.77 10.01
CA ASN A 87 13.23 -0.05 11.12
C ASN A 87 11.74 0.18 10.91
N LEU A 88 10.99 0.12 11.99
CA LEU A 88 9.65 0.68 12.09
C LEU A 88 9.76 2.14 12.54
N VAL A 89 9.45 3.06 11.65
CA VAL A 89 9.41 4.50 11.98
C VAL A 89 8.04 4.81 12.56
N LEU A 90 8.03 5.20 13.84
CA LEU A 90 6.84 5.64 14.55
C LEU A 90 6.76 7.17 14.54
N LEU A 91 5.66 7.69 14.04
CA LEU A 91 5.33 9.11 14.09
C LEU A 91 4.49 9.37 15.33
N LEU A 92 4.95 10.31 16.17
CA LEU A 92 4.28 10.68 17.42
C LEU A 92 4.16 12.20 17.51
N THR A 93 3.01 12.69 18.00
CA THR A 93 2.82 14.13 18.28
C THR A 93 3.58 14.56 19.52
N ASN A 94 3.87 13.62 20.43
CA ASN A 94 4.71 13.81 21.60
C ASN A 94 5.83 12.77 21.64
N THR A 95 7.08 13.21 21.71
CA THR A 95 8.28 12.37 21.73
C THR A 95 9.06 12.47 23.04
N ASP A 96 8.39 12.80 24.16
CA ASP A 96 9.03 12.78 25.48
C ASP A 96 9.44 11.35 25.88
N SER A 97 10.34 11.23 26.85
CA SER A 97 10.89 9.95 27.25
C SER A 97 9.83 8.96 27.76
N LYS A 98 8.76 9.46 28.38
CA LYS A 98 7.67 8.62 28.89
C LYS A 98 6.85 8.03 27.76
N THR A 99 6.53 8.84 26.75
CA THR A 99 5.81 8.42 25.55
C THR A 99 6.63 7.41 24.75
N VAL A 100 7.91 7.70 24.49
CA VAL A 100 8.82 6.80 23.79
C VAL A 100 8.93 5.46 24.52
N GLU A 101 9.08 5.46 25.83
CA GLU A 101 9.22 4.24 26.64
C GLU A 101 7.93 3.39 26.62
N LYS A 102 6.76 4.02 26.59
CA LYS A 102 5.48 3.32 26.41
C LYS A 102 5.49 2.45 25.14
N TYR A 103 5.88 3.03 24.00
CA TYR A 103 5.91 2.31 22.73
C TYR A 103 7.00 1.23 22.68
N ARG A 104 8.16 1.47 23.29
CA ARG A 104 9.21 0.47 23.43
C ARG A 104 8.74 -0.74 24.25
N THR A 105 8.03 -0.49 25.35
CA THR A 105 7.47 -1.54 26.18
C THR A 105 6.46 -2.40 25.42
N TRP A 106 5.68 -1.80 24.54
CA TRP A 106 4.70 -2.53 23.74
C TRP A 106 5.32 -3.42 22.67
N THR A 107 6.51 -3.10 22.18
CA THR A 107 7.19 -3.85 21.14
C THR A 107 8.29 -4.78 21.68
N ASP A 108 8.58 -4.73 23.00
CA ASP A 108 9.48 -5.62 23.74
C ASP A 108 10.83 -5.85 23.04
N GLU A 109 11.14 -7.09 22.64
CA GLU A 109 12.41 -7.45 22.00
C GLU A 109 12.68 -6.72 20.67
N TYR A 110 11.64 -6.21 20.01
CA TYR A 110 11.75 -5.42 18.76
C TYR A 110 11.95 -3.93 19.01
N ALA A 111 11.98 -3.45 20.25
CA ALA A 111 12.23 -2.05 20.59
C ALA A 111 13.50 -1.45 19.95
N PRO A 112 14.60 -2.19 19.73
CA PRO A 112 15.79 -1.68 19.04
C PRO A 112 15.55 -1.27 17.57
N PHE A 113 14.51 -1.79 16.93
CA PHE A 113 14.15 -1.50 15.54
C PHE A 113 13.17 -0.33 15.42
N LEU A 114 12.82 0.35 16.53
CA LEU A 114 11.96 1.51 16.52
C LEU A 114 12.75 2.80 16.31
N VAL A 115 12.32 3.60 15.35
CA VAL A 115 12.77 4.98 15.13
C VAL A 115 11.61 5.91 15.40
N PHE A 116 11.79 6.87 16.30
CA PHE A 116 10.75 7.83 16.66
C PHE A 116 10.96 9.15 15.94
N LYS A 117 9.92 9.64 15.26
CA LYS A 117 9.91 10.95 14.62
C LYS A 117 8.73 11.76 15.13
N LYS A 118 8.95 13.07 15.34
CA LYS A 118 7.88 13.98 15.74
C LYS A 118 7.00 14.28 14.54
N ALA A 119 5.69 14.20 14.74
CA ALA A 119 4.66 14.59 13.80
C ALA A 119 3.89 15.82 14.32
N GLU A 120 3.24 16.52 13.42
CA GLU A 120 2.44 17.70 13.75
C GLU A 120 1.00 17.31 14.15
N TYR A 121 0.43 16.33 13.44
CA TYR A 121 -0.96 15.91 13.64
C TYR A 121 -1.02 14.43 14.05
N SER A 122 -1.90 14.09 15.00
CA SER A 122 -2.16 12.69 15.31
C SER A 122 -2.97 12.01 14.19
N TYR A 123 -2.89 10.69 14.13
CA TYR A 123 -3.67 9.91 13.17
C TYR A 123 -5.17 10.16 13.32
N ASN A 124 -5.66 10.27 14.56
CA ASN A 124 -7.06 10.57 14.85
C ASN A 124 -7.48 11.96 14.35
N GLN A 125 -6.60 12.99 14.49
CA GLN A 125 -6.86 14.33 13.95
C GLN A 125 -6.99 14.32 12.43
N LEU A 126 -6.05 13.69 11.73
CA LEU A 126 -6.09 13.58 10.27
C LEU A 126 -7.32 12.81 9.80
N ARG A 127 -7.59 11.64 10.41
CA ARG A 127 -8.74 10.79 10.07
C ARG A 127 -10.08 11.51 10.26
N ALA A 128 -10.22 12.30 11.33
CA ALA A 128 -11.44 13.05 11.60
C ALA A 128 -11.74 14.12 10.52
N GLN A 129 -10.72 14.59 9.79
CA GLN A 129 -10.89 15.61 8.75
C GLN A 129 -11.14 15.02 7.35
N LEU A 130 -10.99 13.70 7.13
CA LEU A 130 -11.19 13.08 5.81
C LEU A 130 -12.54 13.42 5.21
N GLN A 131 -13.62 13.03 5.88
CA GLN A 131 -14.98 13.22 5.35
C GLN A 131 -15.38 14.71 5.25
N PRO A 132 -15.11 15.58 6.23
CA PRO A 132 -15.33 17.01 6.11
C PRO A 132 -14.64 17.64 4.89
N ILE A 133 -13.37 17.28 4.61
CA ILE A 133 -12.62 17.80 3.45
C ILE A 133 -13.26 17.31 2.15
N VAL A 134 -13.55 16.01 2.02
CA VAL A 134 -14.19 15.43 0.84
C VAL A 134 -15.54 16.10 0.56
N GLN A 135 -16.37 16.28 1.59
CA GLN A 135 -17.65 16.95 1.47
C GLN A 135 -17.50 18.41 1.02
N HIS A 136 -16.56 19.16 1.60
CA HIS A 136 -16.27 20.53 1.22
C HIS A 136 -15.87 20.66 -0.25
N LEU A 137 -14.96 19.78 -0.71
CA LEU A 137 -14.50 19.75 -2.10
C LEU A 137 -15.64 19.41 -3.07
N THR A 138 -16.45 18.40 -2.75
CA THR A 138 -17.60 18.00 -3.57
C THR A 138 -18.62 19.14 -3.70
N LEU A 139 -18.94 19.84 -2.60
CA LEU A 139 -19.84 21.00 -2.62
C LEU A 139 -19.26 22.19 -3.38
N SER A 140 -17.93 22.28 -3.44
CA SER A 140 -17.21 23.31 -4.22
C SER A 140 -17.07 22.95 -5.71
N GLY A 141 -17.62 21.81 -6.15
CA GLY A 141 -17.64 21.40 -7.57
C GLY A 141 -16.44 20.55 -8.00
N TYR A 142 -15.56 20.13 -7.08
CA TYR A 142 -14.45 19.23 -7.39
C TYR A 142 -14.92 17.78 -7.43
N THR A 143 -14.37 16.99 -8.36
CA THR A 143 -14.57 15.54 -8.40
C THR A 143 -13.43 14.86 -7.64
N VAL A 144 -13.71 14.38 -6.42
CA VAL A 144 -12.75 13.61 -5.60
C VAL A 144 -12.72 12.18 -6.10
N THR A 145 -11.53 11.71 -6.49
CA THR A 145 -11.29 10.35 -7.01
C THR A 145 -10.78 9.39 -5.93
N SER A 146 -10.05 9.93 -4.94
CA SER A 146 -9.56 9.16 -3.79
C SER A 146 -9.27 10.05 -2.60
N TYR A 147 -9.21 9.46 -1.42
CA TYR A 147 -8.80 10.15 -0.20
C TYR A 147 -8.24 9.16 0.82
N SER A 148 -7.21 9.57 1.56
CA SER A 148 -6.58 8.75 2.61
C SER A 148 -5.81 9.61 3.60
N VAL A 149 -5.38 9.00 4.72
CA VAL A 149 -4.35 9.56 5.58
C VAL A 149 -3.01 9.00 5.12
N SER A 150 -2.03 9.88 4.89
CA SER A 150 -0.65 9.45 4.66
C SER A 150 0.15 9.60 5.95
N GLU A 151 0.61 8.45 6.43
CA GLU A 151 1.47 8.41 7.61
C GLU A 151 2.86 8.97 7.30
N THR A 152 3.41 8.68 6.11
CA THR A 152 4.76 9.12 5.72
C THR A 152 4.93 10.63 5.64
N VAL A 153 3.91 11.35 5.16
CA VAL A 153 3.95 12.82 5.04
C VAL A 153 3.12 13.54 6.10
N ASN A 154 2.47 12.79 7.01
CA ASN A 154 1.61 13.27 8.09
C ASN A 154 0.56 14.27 7.57
N ALA A 155 -0.26 13.83 6.61
CA ALA A 155 -1.24 14.66 5.91
C ALA A 155 -2.47 13.87 5.48
N VAL A 156 -3.55 14.57 5.16
CA VAL A 156 -4.66 14.03 4.38
C VAL A 156 -4.29 14.12 2.90
N LEU A 157 -4.34 13.00 2.18
CA LEU A 157 -4.15 12.94 0.72
C LEU A 157 -5.50 12.95 0.03
N ILE A 158 -5.63 13.79 -0.98
CA ILE A 158 -6.84 13.90 -1.81
C ILE A 158 -6.45 13.76 -3.29
N GLY A 159 -7.08 12.84 -4.00
CA GLY A 159 -7.02 12.75 -5.45
C GLY A 159 -8.17 13.50 -6.08
N LEU A 160 -7.88 14.34 -7.09
CA LEU A 160 -8.89 15.06 -7.90
C LEU A 160 -8.76 14.63 -9.36
N SER A 161 -9.89 14.57 -10.09
CA SER A 161 -9.88 14.19 -11.49
C SER A 161 -9.29 15.26 -12.43
N GLU A 162 -9.43 16.52 -12.07
CA GLU A 162 -9.00 17.67 -12.88
C GLU A 162 -8.54 18.78 -11.95
N CYS A 163 -7.23 18.96 -11.83
CA CYS A 163 -6.63 20.02 -11.02
C CYS A 163 -5.22 20.29 -11.56
N THR A 164 -4.94 21.54 -11.92
CA THR A 164 -3.58 21.90 -12.31
C THR A 164 -2.70 22.10 -11.09
N ASP A 165 -1.37 21.96 -11.25
CA ASP A 165 -0.41 22.16 -10.15
C ASP A 165 -0.58 23.50 -9.43
N ALA A 166 -0.87 24.58 -10.19
CA ALA A 166 -1.06 25.90 -9.62
C ALA A 166 -2.38 26.05 -8.83
N GLU A 167 -3.40 25.28 -9.19
CA GLU A 167 -4.68 25.23 -8.47
C GLU A 167 -4.54 24.36 -7.23
N SER A 168 -3.85 23.21 -7.33
CA SER A 168 -3.63 22.29 -6.20
C SER A 168 -2.93 22.98 -5.04
N ILE A 169 -1.85 23.73 -5.29
CA ILE A 169 -1.13 24.48 -4.25
C ILE A 169 -2.03 25.48 -3.52
N LYS A 170 -2.86 26.23 -4.27
CA LYS A 170 -3.78 27.21 -3.66
C LYS A 170 -4.89 26.53 -2.86
N LEU A 171 -5.35 25.38 -3.36
CA LEU A 171 -6.40 24.61 -2.73
C LEU A 171 -5.90 23.94 -1.45
N GLU A 172 -4.69 23.38 -1.47
CA GLU A 172 -4.01 22.86 -0.27
C GLU A 172 -3.90 23.91 0.83
N ASP A 173 -3.36 25.10 0.51
CA ASP A 173 -3.23 26.21 1.45
C ASP A 173 -4.58 26.63 2.05
N ASN A 174 -5.63 26.66 1.24
CA ASN A 174 -6.97 27.00 1.68
C ASN A 174 -7.56 25.94 2.60
N LEU A 175 -7.47 24.67 2.21
CA LEU A 175 -7.96 23.55 3.01
C LEU A 175 -7.21 23.43 4.34
N CYS A 176 -5.89 23.61 4.35
CA CYS A 176 -5.09 23.65 5.58
C CYS A 176 -5.59 24.73 6.56
N LYS A 177 -5.93 25.91 6.06
CA LYS A 177 -6.48 27.01 6.89
C LYS A 177 -7.87 26.70 7.42
N ILE A 178 -8.74 26.07 6.62
CA ILE A 178 -10.12 25.75 7.00
C ILE A 178 -10.17 24.60 8.00
N PHE A 179 -9.41 23.53 7.75
CA PHE A 179 -9.52 22.28 8.50
C PHE A 179 -8.45 22.10 9.57
N GLY A 180 -7.43 22.98 9.62
CA GLY A 180 -6.37 22.95 10.62
C GLY A 180 -5.46 21.72 10.56
N VAL A 181 -5.41 21.04 9.41
CA VAL A 181 -4.53 19.89 9.16
C VAL A 181 -3.86 20.05 7.79
N ARG A 182 -2.71 19.39 7.61
CA ARG A 182 -2.03 19.36 6.32
C ARG A 182 -2.84 18.55 5.31
N VAL A 183 -3.10 19.14 4.15
CA VAL A 183 -3.75 18.49 3.01
C VAL A 183 -2.77 18.50 1.84
N VAL A 184 -2.70 17.41 1.11
CA VAL A 184 -1.90 17.26 -0.12
C VAL A 184 -2.83 16.79 -1.22
N ILE A 185 -2.81 17.48 -2.37
CA ILE A 185 -3.61 17.15 -3.54
C ILE A 185 -2.72 16.51 -4.59
N SER A 186 -3.18 15.43 -5.18
CA SER A 186 -2.50 14.69 -6.24
C SER A 186 -3.43 14.54 -7.43
N GLU A 187 -2.92 14.79 -8.64
CA GLU A 187 -3.65 14.52 -9.90
C GLU A 187 -3.84 13.03 -10.16
N GLN A 188 -2.96 12.20 -9.59
CA GLN A 188 -3.03 10.74 -9.68
C GLN A 188 -3.02 10.16 -8.27
N ALA A 189 -4.19 9.86 -7.78
CA ALA A 189 -4.29 8.92 -6.68
C ALA A 189 -3.81 7.56 -7.20
N HIS A 190 -2.59 7.17 -6.85
CA HIS A 190 -2.27 5.76 -6.81
C HIS A 190 -3.26 5.15 -5.82
N THR A 191 -4.25 4.46 -6.36
CA THR A 191 -5.23 3.70 -5.62
C THR A 191 -4.46 2.68 -4.79
N ILE A 192 -4.18 3.01 -3.54
CA ILE A 192 -3.92 2.00 -2.53
C ILE A 192 -5.33 1.48 -2.23
N GLU A 193 -5.75 0.47 -2.97
CA GLU A 193 -6.93 -0.31 -2.60
C GLU A 193 -6.66 -0.89 -1.23
N LEU A 194 -7.25 -0.28 -0.21
CA LEU A 194 -7.51 -0.97 1.04
C LEU A 194 -8.59 -2.01 0.69
N THR A 195 -8.16 -3.19 0.25
CA THR A 195 -9.01 -4.37 0.20
C THR A 195 -9.36 -4.72 1.64
N GLU A 196 -10.48 -4.18 2.12
CA GLU A 196 -11.21 -4.80 3.22
C GLU A 196 -11.81 -6.10 2.67
N GLU A 197 -11.00 -7.16 2.60
CA GLU A 197 -11.52 -8.51 2.51
C GLU A 197 -12.14 -8.87 3.86
N CYS A 198 -13.40 -8.46 4.04
CA CYS A 198 -14.31 -9.14 4.94
C CYS A 198 -14.58 -10.55 4.38
N THR A 199 -13.71 -11.50 4.70
CA THR A 199 -14.03 -12.91 4.55
C THR A 199 -15.02 -13.29 5.66
N SER A 200 -16.31 -13.17 5.34
CA SER A 200 -17.35 -13.88 6.08
C SER A 200 -17.19 -15.38 5.78
N THR A 201 -16.46 -16.09 6.62
CA THR A 201 -16.52 -17.54 6.67
C THR A 201 -17.84 -17.93 7.33
N GLU A 202 -18.84 -18.28 6.51
CA GLU A 202 -20.00 -19.04 6.96
C GLU A 202 -19.53 -20.42 7.42
N PHE A 203 -19.62 -20.67 8.72
CA PHE A 203 -19.56 -22.03 9.26
C PHE A 203 -20.96 -22.63 9.19
N HIS A 204 -21.09 -23.66 8.35
CA HIS A 204 -22.16 -24.65 8.44
C HIS A 204 -21.78 -25.78 9.40
#